data_20347f79530512fd7ad975c9ba57613f
#
_entry.id   20347f79530512fd7ad975c9ba57613f
#
_cell.length_a   1.000
_cell.length_b   1.000
_cell.length_c   1.000
_cell.angle_alpha   90.00
_cell.angle_beta   90.00
_cell.angle_gamma   90.00
#
_symmetry.space_group_name_H-M   'P 1'
#
loop_
_entity.id
_entity.type
_entity.pdbx_description
1 polymer ?
#
loop_
_entity_poly.entity_id
_entity_poly.type
_entity_poly.pdbx_seq_one_letter_code
_entity_poly.pdbx_strand_id
1 'polypeptide(L)'
;MQHELKFGNTLVGLVTLTDADFPNVWGEIVLDGSLVNPACAERTRMAEFIRLTRECTRLADIEHEQDVAYQLDAVNKQLECYSDYIGTNDWVLISPDSETAGIMCPIFRDDNELVWRWNHGYSAPTS
;
A
#
# COMPACT_ATOMS: atom_id res chain seq x y z
N MET A 1 13.03 -13.16 -4.15
CA MET A 1 11.69 -13.78 -4.19
C MET A 1 10.65 -12.68 -4.28
N GLN A 2 9.76 -12.78 -5.26
CA GLN A 2 8.69 -11.81 -5.45
C GLN A 2 7.38 -12.35 -4.88
N HIS A 3 6.70 -11.49 -4.12
CA HIS A 3 5.38 -11.77 -3.60
C HIS A 3 4.35 -10.98 -4.39
N GLU A 4 3.14 -11.50 -4.52
CA GLU A 4 2.03 -10.73 -5.10
C GLU A 4 1.34 -9.95 -4.00
N LEU A 5 1.21 -8.63 -4.18
CA LEU A 5 0.40 -7.80 -3.28
C LEU A 5 -1.00 -7.69 -3.88
N LYS A 6 -1.99 -8.10 -3.11
CA LYS A 6 -3.39 -8.00 -3.53
C LYS A 6 -4.22 -7.26 -2.49
N PHE A 7 -5.21 -6.54 -2.97
CA PHE A 7 -6.31 -6.02 -2.18
C PHE A 7 -7.57 -6.76 -2.61
N GLY A 8 -8.08 -7.65 -1.75
CA GLY A 8 -9.14 -8.57 -2.14
C GLY A 8 -8.68 -9.44 -3.31
N ASN A 9 -9.36 -9.34 -4.42
CA ASN A 9 -9.03 -10.08 -5.65
C ASN A 9 -8.23 -9.25 -6.66
N THR A 10 -7.90 -8.00 -6.31
CA THR A 10 -7.20 -7.09 -7.22
C THR A 10 -5.70 -7.18 -7.02
N LEU A 11 -4.98 -7.58 -8.06
CA LEU A 11 -3.52 -7.56 -8.05
C LEU A 11 -3.02 -6.11 -8.09
N VAL A 12 -2.26 -5.72 -7.08
CA VAL A 12 -1.70 -4.36 -6.98
C VAL A 12 -0.30 -4.32 -7.57
N GLY A 13 0.52 -5.33 -7.32
CA GLY A 13 1.86 -5.37 -7.85
C GLY A 13 2.66 -6.53 -7.31
N LEU A 14 3.95 -6.54 -7.68
CA LEU A 14 4.91 -7.54 -7.22
C LEU A 14 5.86 -6.89 -6.23
N VAL A 15 6.07 -7.54 -5.09
CA VAL A 15 6.86 -7.00 -3.98
C VAL A 15 8.06 -7.89 -3.72
N THR A 16 9.23 -7.28 -3.62
CA THR A 16 10.47 -7.95 -3.21
C THR A 16 10.85 -7.44 -1.82
N LEU A 17 10.93 -8.33 -0.83
CA LEU A 17 11.35 -7.95 0.52
C LEU A 17 12.79 -7.50 0.50
N THR A 18 13.08 -6.35 1.14
CA THR A 18 14.43 -5.81 1.21
C THR A 18 14.98 -5.76 2.63
N ASP A 19 14.12 -5.54 3.62
CA ASP A 19 14.55 -5.44 5.02
C ASP A 19 13.38 -5.68 5.97
N ALA A 20 13.68 -6.02 7.20
CA ALA A 20 12.66 -6.18 8.23
C ALA A 20 13.25 -5.77 9.58
N ASP A 21 12.52 -4.91 10.29
CA ASP A 21 12.86 -4.47 11.64
C ASP A 21 11.54 -4.40 12.40
N PHE A 22 11.26 -5.46 13.16
CA PHE A 22 9.97 -5.60 13.83
C PHE A 22 9.53 -4.30 14.51
N PRO A 23 8.28 -3.84 14.33
CA PRO A 23 7.18 -4.52 13.63
C PRO A 23 7.09 -4.23 12.12
N ASN A 24 8.01 -3.44 11.57
CA ASN A 24 7.95 -2.98 10.19
C ASN A 24 8.70 -3.90 9.23
N VAL A 25 8.18 -4.03 8.02
CA VAL A 25 8.81 -4.74 6.92
C VAL A 25 8.89 -3.81 5.73
N TRP A 26 10.02 -3.84 5.02
CA TRP A 26 10.26 -3.01 3.84
C TRP A 26 10.42 -3.88 2.61
N GLY A 27 9.99 -3.36 1.47
CA GLY A 27 10.17 -4.00 0.20
C GLY A 27 10.14 -3.01 -0.95
N GLU A 28 10.47 -3.50 -2.13
CA GLU A 28 10.30 -2.76 -3.38
C GLU A 28 9.09 -3.30 -4.10
N ILE A 29 8.26 -2.40 -4.66
CA ILE A 29 7.06 -2.79 -5.39
C ILE A 29 7.15 -2.34 -6.83
N VAL A 30 6.76 -3.25 -7.74
CA VAL A 30 6.50 -2.92 -9.14
C VAL A 30 4.99 -3.01 -9.32
N LEU A 31 4.34 -1.88 -9.55
CA LEU A 31 2.90 -1.84 -9.72
C LEU A 31 2.46 -2.61 -10.95
N ASP A 32 1.31 -3.29 -10.83
CA ASP A 32 0.72 -3.97 -11.98
C ASP A 32 0.38 -2.95 -13.07
N GLY A 33 0.56 -3.34 -14.33
CA GLY A 33 0.30 -2.46 -15.47
C GLY A 33 -1.12 -1.94 -15.52
N SER A 34 -2.08 -2.69 -14.99
CA SER A 34 -3.47 -2.26 -14.91
C SER A 34 -3.69 -1.08 -13.95
N LEU A 35 -2.74 -0.81 -13.05
CA LEU A 35 -2.79 0.37 -12.16
C LEU A 35 -1.99 1.53 -12.74
N VAL A 36 -1.00 1.26 -13.57
CA VAL A 36 -0.26 2.32 -14.27
C VAL A 36 -1.13 2.97 -15.34
N ASN A 37 -1.92 2.16 -16.06
CA ASN A 37 -2.89 2.62 -17.05
C ASN A 37 -4.26 2.02 -16.73
N PRO A 38 -4.96 2.57 -15.72
CA PRO A 38 -6.22 1.96 -15.27
C PRO A 38 -7.31 2.06 -16.35
N ALA A 39 -7.98 0.94 -16.58
CA ALA A 39 -9.04 0.81 -17.58
C ALA A 39 -10.45 0.83 -16.98
N CYS A 40 -10.58 0.84 -15.65
CA CYS A 40 -11.87 0.86 -14.98
C CYS A 40 -11.83 1.78 -13.76
N ALA A 41 -13.01 2.15 -13.25
CA ALA A 41 -13.13 3.07 -12.11
C ALA A 41 -12.49 2.54 -10.84
N GLU A 42 -12.60 1.24 -10.58
CA GLU A 42 -12.03 0.60 -9.39
C GLU A 42 -10.51 0.70 -9.38
N ARG A 43 -9.86 0.42 -10.51
CA ARG A 43 -8.41 0.49 -10.63
C ARG A 43 -7.91 1.93 -10.63
N THR A 44 -8.67 2.85 -11.21
CA THR A 44 -8.38 4.28 -11.15
C THR A 44 -8.40 4.76 -9.71
N ARG A 45 -9.37 4.31 -8.93
CA ARG A 45 -9.48 4.66 -7.52
C ARG A 45 -8.30 4.12 -6.71
N MET A 46 -7.89 2.88 -6.94
CA MET A 46 -6.73 2.29 -6.29
C MET A 46 -5.44 3.04 -6.66
N ALA A 47 -5.26 3.38 -7.93
CA ALA A 47 -4.10 4.15 -8.39
C ALA A 47 -4.04 5.52 -7.71
N GLU A 48 -5.17 6.18 -7.56
CA GLU A 48 -5.25 7.47 -6.88
C GLU A 48 -4.93 7.34 -5.39
N PHE A 49 -5.41 6.30 -4.74
CA PHE A 49 -5.06 6.01 -3.34
C PHE A 49 -3.55 5.85 -3.17
N ILE A 50 -2.91 5.09 -4.04
CA ILE A 50 -1.45 4.88 -4.02
C ILE A 50 -0.73 6.21 -4.19
N ARG A 51 -1.17 7.03 -5.14
CA ARG A 51 -0.58 8.35 -5.38
C ARG A 51 -0.68 9.22 -4.13
N LEU A 52 -1.84 9.24 -3.47
CA LEU A 52 -2.06 10.02 -2.26
C LEU A 52 -1.19 9.56 -1.10
N THR A 53 -1.00 8.24 -0.92
CA THR A 53 -0.14 7.74 0.14
C THR A 53 1.32 8.09 -0.11
N ARG A 54 1.78 8.04 -1.35
CA ARG A 54 3.14 8.47 -1.73
C ARG A 54 3.33 9.95 -1.44
N GLU A 55 2.36 10.77 -1.79
CA GLU A 55 2.40 12.21 -1.52
C GLU A 55 2.43 12.50 -0.03
N CYS A 56 1.61 11.80 0.76
CA CYS A 56 1.59 11.92 2.21
C CYS A 56 2.96 11.61 2.81
N THR A 57 3.60 10.54 2.36
CA THR A 57 4.92 10.14 2.85
C THR A 57 5.98 11.16 2.47
N ARG A 58 5.94 11.65 1.23
CA ARG A 58 6.88 12.66 0.75
C ARG A 58 6.78 13.94 1.59
N LEU A 59 5.55 14.39 1.86
CA LEU A 59 5.33 15.59 2.67
C LEU A 59 5.75 15.40 4.12
N ALA A 60 5.54 14.21 4.68
CA ALA A 60 5.96 13.91 6.04
C ALA A 60 7.48 13.97 6.20
N ASP A 61 8.23 13.58 5.16
CA ASP A 61 9.70 13.61 5.18
C ASP A 61 10.26 15.04 5.15
N ILE A 62 9.46 16.03 4.72
CA ILE A 62 9.88 17.44 4.64
C ILE A 62 9.01 18.35 5.52
N GLU A 63 8.42 17.81 6.58
CA GLU A 63 7.45 18.52 7.43
C GLU A 63 8.04 19.75 8.16
N HIS A 64 9.36 19.89 8.17
CA HIS A 64 10.03 21.05 8.76
C HIS A 64 9.89 22.32 7.91
N GLU A 65 9.39 22.24 6.69
CA GLU A 65 9.12 23.41 5.85
C GLU A 65 7.76 24.02 6.20
N GLN A 66 7.66 25.34 6.15
CA GLN A 66 6.49 26.07 6.66
C GLN A 66 5.16 25.72 6.00
N ASP A 67 5.18 25.41 4.69
CA ASP A 67 3.94 25.16 3.94
C ASP A 67 3.51 23.69 3.94
N VAL A 68 4.36 22.78 4.45
CA VAL A 68 4.14 21.35 4.34
C VAL A 68 2.99 20.88 5.22
N ALA A 69 2.86 21.42 6.43
CA ALA A 69 1.77 21.02 7.34
C ALA A 69 0.40 21.24 6.70
N TYR A 70 0.26 22.32 5.94
CA TYR A 70 -0.98 22.66 5.25
C TYR A 70 -1.28 21.68 4.11
N GLN A 71 -0.25 21.37 3.32
CA GLN A 71 -0.36 20.40 2.23
C GLN A 71 -0.65 19.00 2.76
N LEU A 72 0.02 18.60 3.84
CA LEU A 72 -0.16 17.29 4.47
C LEU A 72 -1.60 17.13 4.99
N ASP A 73 -2.15 18.16 5.61
CA ASP A 73 -3.54 18.15 6.07
C ASP A 73 -4.51 17.97 4.90
N ALA A 74 -4.27 18.65 3.79
CA ALA A 74 -5.10 18.52 2.59
C ALA A 74 -5.06 17.09 2.02
N VAL A 75 -3.88 16.47 1.96
CA VAL A 75 -3.74 15.08 1.49
C VAL A 75 -4.44 14.11 2.44
N ASN A 76 -4.30 14.30 3.75
CA ASN A 76 -4.96 13.46 4.74
C ASN A 76 -6.48 13.53 4.63
N LYS A 77 -7.02 14.71 4.33
CA LYS A 77 -8.47 14.86 4.11
C LYS A 77 -8.92 14.09 2.86
N GLN A 78 -8.13 14.11 1.80
CA GLN A 78 -8.43 13.30 0.62
C GLN A 78 -8.37 11.81 0.93
N LEU A 79 -7.42 11.37 1.75
CA LEU A 79 -7.28 9.97 2.15
C LEU A 79 -8.47 9.47 2.98
N GLU A 80 -9.18 10.34 3.67
CA GLU A 80 -10.40 9.95 4.40
C GLU A 80 -11.45 9.30 3.49
N CYS A 81 -11.47 9.65 2.21
CA CYS A 81 -12.37 9.04 1.23
C CYS A 81 -12.01 7.60 0.88
N TYR A 82 -10.86 7.12 1.34
CA TYR A 82 -10.33 5.79 1.04
C TYR A 82 -10.24 4.91 2.29
N SER A 83 -11.09 5.16 3.28
CA SER A 83 -11.10 4.39 4.52
C SER A 83 -11.35 2.89 4.30
N ASP A 84 -12.01 2.52 3.22
CA ASP A 84 -12.23 1.12 2.82
C ASP A 84 -10.93 0.40 2.44
N TYR A 85 -9.87 1.13 2.09
CA TYR A 85 -8.54 0.56 1.89
C TYR A 85 -7.72 0.54 3.19
N ILE A 86 -7.95 1.49 4.08
CA ILE A 86 -7.10 1.69 5.26
C ILE A 86 -7.53 0.79 6.43
N GLY A 87 -8.80 0.74 6.73
CA GLY A 87 -9.32 0.02 7.89
C GLY A 87 -9.85 -1.38 7.58
N THR A 88 -9.18 -2.11 6.67
CA THR A 88 -9.67 -3.40 6.17
C THR A 88 -8.63 -4.50 6.38
N ASN A 89 -9.10 -5.77 6.37
CA ASN A 89 -8.25 -6.95 6.41
C ASN A 89 -8.03 -7.57 5.03
N ASP A 90 -8.29 -6.83 3.95
CA ASP A 90 -8.25 -7.35 2.60
C ASP A 90 -6.87 -7.27 1.93
N TRP A 91 -5.90 -6.65 2.58
CA TRP A 91 -4.53 -6.58 2.07
C TRP A 91 -3.79 -7.87 2.37
N VAL A 92 -3.26 -8.51 1.33
CA VAL A 92 -2.54 -9.77 1.47
C VAL A 92 -1.29 -9.80 0.59
N LEU A 93 -0.29 -10.55 1.06
CA LEU A 93 0.89 -10.91 0.27
C LEU A 93 0.82 -12.42 0.00
N ILE A 94 1.01 -12.79 -1.25
CA ILE A 94 1.03 -14.19 -1.66
C ILE A 94 2.45 -14.54 -2.09
N SER A 95 3.05 -15.51 -1.41
CA SER A 95 4.40 -15.96 -1.72
C SER A 95 4.44 -16.76 -3.03
N PRO A 96 5.64 -16.97 -3.62
CA PRO A 96 5.77 -17.83 -4.79
C PRO A 96 5.24 -19.25 -4.57
N ASP A 97 5.20 -19.72 -3.34
CA ASP A 97 4.65 -21.01 -2.95
C ASP A 97 3.13 -20.99 -2.74
N SER A 98 2.49 -19.89 -3.09
CA SER A 98 1.04 -19.67 -2.95
C SER A 98 0.54 -19.60 -1.51
N GLU A 99 1.42 -19.32 -0.55
CA GLU A 99 1.03 -19.06 0.82
C GLU A 99 0.54 -17.61 0.95
N THR A 100 -0.61 -17.43 1.56
CA THR A 100 -1.24 -16.12 1.76
C THR A 100 -0.98 -15.61 3.17
N ALA A 101 -0.46 -14.41 3.28
CA ALA A 101 -0.27 -13.73 4.57
C ALA A 101 -1.01 -12.41 4.57
N GLY A 102 -1.80 -12.16 5.61
CA GLY A 102 -2.46 -10.87 5.79
C GLY A 102 -1.48 -9.81 6.24
N ILE A 103 -1.65 -8.61 5.73
CA ILE A 103 -0.88 -7.44 6.15
C ILE A 103 -1.83 -6.30 6.48
N MET A 104 -1.36 -5.36 7.28
CA MET A 104 -2.07 -4.10 7.50
C MET A 104 -1.92 -3.25 6.24
N CYS A 105 -2.77 -2.23 6.08
CA CYS A 105 -2.69 -1.35 4.90
C CYS A 105 -1.25 -0.89 4.70
N PRO A 106 -0.65 -1.17 3.54
CA PRO A 106 0.74 -0.80 3.31
C PRO A 106 0.89 0.69 3.07
N ILE A 107 2.09 1.19 3.35
CA ILE A 107 2.45 2.58 3.07
C ILE A 107 3.29 2.59 1.80
N PHE A 108 2.78 3.23 0.77
CA PHE A 108 3.48 3.40 -0.50
C PHE A 108 4.36 4.64 -0.39
N ARG A 109 5.67 4.46 -0.58
CA ARG A 109 6.66 5.54 -0.50
C ARG A 109 7.19 5.87 -1.89
N ASP A 110 7.97 6.95 -1.98
CA ASP A 110 8.69 7.28 -3.21
C ASP A 110 9.70 6.18 -3.55
N ASP A 111 10.22 6.18 -4.76
CA ASP A 111 11.21 5.22 -5.26
C ASP A 111 10.72 3.77 -5.25
N ASN A 112 9.40 3.59 -5.35
CA ASN A 112 8.77 2.27 -5.36
C ASN A 112 9.00 1.47 -4.08
N GLU A 113 9.26 2.14 -2.98
CA GLU A 113 9.39 1.49 -1.67
C GLU A 113 8.03 1.27 -1.06
N LEU A 114 7.87 0.13 -0.41
CA LEU A 114 6.66 -0.25 0.32
C LEU A 114 7.03 -0.60 1.76
N VAL A 115 6.25 -0.11 2.73
CA VAL A 115 6.41 -0.45 4.15
C VAL A 115 5.09 -1.02 4.64
N TRP A 116 5.16 -2.14 5.39
CA TRP A 116 3.95 -2.75 5.94
C TRP A 116 4.23 -3.42 7.27
N ARG A 117 3.16 -3.85 7.92
CA ARG A 117 3.21 -4.67 9.13
C ARG A 117 2.37 -5.92 8.91
N TRP A 118 2.79 -7.04 9.48
CA TRP A 118 2.00 -8.25 9.42
C TRP A 118 0.71 -8.09 10.21
N ASN A 119 -0.39 -8.60 9.65
CA ASN A 119 -1.69 -8.59 10.33
C ASN A 119 -1.90 -9.91 11.04
N HIS A 120 -1.62 -9.94 12.33
CA HIS A 120 -1.72 -11.16 13.14
C HIS A 120 -3.17 -11.59 13.39
N GLY A 121 -4.13 -10.71 13.15
CA GLY A 121 -5.56 -11.04 13.25
C GLY A 121 -6.16 -11.57 11.96
N TYR A 122 -5.35 -11.68 10.89
CA TYR A 122 -5.82 -12.18 9.61
C TYR A 122 -6.11 -13.67 9.67
N SER A 123 -7.28 -14.04 9.14
CA SER A 123 -7.65 -15.45 8.92
C SER A 123 -7.88 -15.65 7.44
N ALA A 124 -7.14 -16.56 6.82
CA ALA A 124 -7.34 -16.90 5.42
C ALA A 124 -8.75 -17.47 5.23
N PRO A 125 -9.48 -17.09 4.17
CA PRO A 125 -10.78 -17.68 3.91
C PRO A 125 -10.64 -19.18 3.69
N THR A 126 -11.44 -19.95 4.42
CA THR A 126 -11.52 -21.39 4.20
C THR A 126 -12.37 -21.64 2.97
N SER A 127 -11.74 -22.17 1.96
CA SER A 127 -12.45 -22.54 0.73
C SER A 127 -12.96 -23.97 0.81
#